data_6fb9a8f8f93432b20811fd9e09c097d0
#
_entry.id   6fb9a8f8f93432b20811fd9e09c097d0
#
_cell.length_a   1.000
_cell.length_b   1.000
_cell.length_c   1.000
_cell.angle_alpha   90.00
_cell.angle_beta   90.00
_cell.angle_gamma   90.00
#
_symmetry.space_group_name_H-M   'P 1'
#
loop_
_entity.id
_entity.type
_entity.pdbx_description
1 polymer ?
#
loop_
_entity_poly.entity_id
_entity_poly.type
_entity_poly.pdbx_seq_one_letter_code
_entity_poly.pdbx_strand_id
1 'polypeptide(L)'
;MTAWVGHTPHLGNHTTARGESAHSWLKSHMHSHKAGMANSFENIADAVTHQLTTNTVHLENGRISSLSGIELPFKSLHGKISIHALHLVQEQYQLWKKNSKAQSGGADTTKCTGSLWATMGIPCWHMLDEIFAKEDEVTPSHFHLQWNLRYHPDKPDEEEDYDFDADFNTLKEELLANHPPAALERVMRKIRQVVDNTHVVPMAP
;
A
#
# COMPACT_ATOMS: atom_id res chain seq x y z
N MET A 1 17.25 25.32 0.86
CA MET A 1 16.05 24.87 0.08
C MET A 1 15.12 23.91 0.84
N THR A 2 15.18 23.83 2.15
CA THR A 2 14.43 22.87 2.98
C THR A 2 13.09 23.37 3.54
N ALA A 3 12.79 24.67 3.40
CA ALA A 3 11.60 25.27 4.02
C ALA A 3 10.26 24.86 3.37
N TRP A 4 10.26 24.43 2.11
CA TRP A 4 9.04 24.07 1.38
C TRP A 4 8.60 22.61 1.60
N VAL A 5 9.57 21.72 1.78
CA VAL A 5 9.30 20.27 1.87
C VAL A 5 8.55 19.90 3.15
N GLY A 6 8.71 20.69 4.22
CA GLY A 6 8.08 20.43 5.53
C GLY A 6 6.57 20.69 5.62
N HIS A 7 5.96 21.34 4.61
CA HIS A 7 4.54 21.74 4.65
C HIS A 7 3.76 21.37 3.38
N THR A 8 4.43 20.83 2.38
CA THR A 8 3.79 20.44 1.10
C THR A 8 3.62 18.92 1.07
N PRO A 9 2.43 18.41 0.71
CA PRO A 9 2.22 16.97 0.56
C PRO A 9 3.18 16.41 -0.49
N HIS A 10 4.03 15.47 -0.10
CA HIS A 10 4.96 14.81 -1.00
C HIS A 10 4.88 13.28 -0.90
N LEU A 11 4.18 12.75 0.12
CA LEU A 11 3.91 11.32 0.32
C LEU A 11 5.17 10.43 0.16
N GLY A 12 6.30 10.91 0.69
CA GLY A 12 7.60 10.26 0.58
C GLY A 12 8.43 10.66 -0.65
N ASN A 13 7.91 11.48 -1.56
CA ASN A 13 8.62 11.87 -2.77
C ASN A 13 9.33 13.21 -2.58
N HIS A 14 10.61 13.17 -2.27
CA HIS A 14 11.41 14.39 -1.98
C HIS A 14 12.28 14.84 -3.16
N THR A 15 12.36 14.06 -4.25
CA THR A 15 13.36 14.27 -5.29
C THR A 15 12.78 14.19 -6.69
N THR A 16 13.48 14.79 -7.65
CA THR A 16 13.22 14.66 -9.10
C THR A 16 13.54 13.26 -9.64
N ALA A 17 14.12 12.39 -8.82
CA ALA A 17 14.53 11.03 -9.21
C ALA A 17 13.38 10.21 -9.84
N ARG A 18 12.12 10.47 -9.48
CA ARG A 18 10.97 9.84 -10.15
C ARG A 18 10.81 10.25 -11.60
N GLY A 19 11.00 11.54 -11.91
CA GLY A 19 10.95 12.02 -13.27
C GLY A 19 12.09 11.44 -14.12
N GLU A 20 13.28 11.35 -13.54
CA GLU A 20 14.45 10.75 -14.18
C GLU A 20 14.27 9.24 -14.39
N SER A 21 13.72 8.54 -13.38
CA SER A 21 13.39 7.11 -13.47
C SER A 21 12.33 6.85 -14.53
N ALA A 22 11.27 7.65 -14.58
CA ALA A 22 10.21 7.53 -15.60
C ALA A 22 10.77 7.76 -17.01
N HIS A 23 11.65 8.75 -17.17
CA HIS A 23 12.31 9.03 -18.46
C HIS A 23 13.27 7.89 -18.87
N SER A 24 14.04 7.36 -17.95
CA SER A 24 14.91 6.20 -18.20
C SER A 24 14.09 4.96 -18.53
N TRP A 25 13.01 4.73 -17.80
CA TRP A 25 12.07 3.64 -18.06
C TRP A 25 11.44 3.75 -19.46
N LEU A 26 10.94 4.95 -19.82
CA LEU A 26 10.38 5.18 -21.14
C LEU A 26 11.39 4.91 -22.25
N LYS A 27 12.63 5.39 -22.07
CA LYS A 27 13.72 5.14 -23.02
C LYS A 27 14.05 3.65 -23.19
N SER A 28 13.97 2.85 -22.13
CA SER A 28 14.24 1.41 -22.19
C SER A 28 13.21 0.64 -23.04
N HIS A 29 11.98 1.17 -23.20
CA HIS A 29 10.92 0.57 -24.01
C HIS A 29 10.91 1.08 -25.45
N MET A 30 11.65 2.15 -25.73
CA MET A 30 11.87 2.65 -27.09
C MET A 30 13.06 1.92 -27.71
N HIS A 31 12.84 0.77 -28.32
CA HIS A 31 13.87 -0.14 -28.84
C HIS A 31 14.80 0.48 -29.90
N SER A 32 14.39 1.55 -30.58
CA SER A 32 15.20 2.23 -31.56
C SER A 32 14.72 3.66 -31.81
N HIS A 33 15.65 4.62 -31.81
CA HIS A 33 15.39 5.99 -32.25
C HIS A 33 15.12 6.11 -33.78
N LYS A 34 15.27 5.00 -34.53
CA LYS A 34 14.91 4.88 -35.96
C LYS A 34 13.54 4.21 -36.16
N ALA A 35 12.87 3.75 -35.09
CA ALA A 35 11.53 3.23 -35.20
C ALA A 35 10.57 4.35 -35.63
N GLY A 36 9.65 4.03 -36.53
CA GLY A 36 8.61 4.98 -36.93
C GLY A 36 7.76 5.39 -35.71
N MET A 37 7.19 6.59 -35.77
CA MET A 37 6.40 7.14 -34.66
C MET A 37 5.29 6.18 -34.19
N ALA A 38 4.61 5.49 -35.12
CA ALA A 38 3.57 4.52 -34.82
C ALA A 38 4.09 3.38 -33.89
N ASN A 39 5.22 2.74 -34.24
CA ASN A 39 5.81 1.68 -33.44
C ASN A 39 6.28 2.18 -32.06
N SER A 40 6.70 3.45 -31.98
CA SER A 40 7.07 4.05 -30.69
C SER A 40 5.86 4.22 -29.79
N PHE A 41 4.72 4.63 -30.34
CA PHE A 41 3.46 4.73 -29.59
C PHE A 41 2.93 3.37 -29.12
N GLU A 42 2.98 2.34 -29.99
CA GLU A 42 2.59 0.98 -29.61
C GLU A 42 3.46 0.46 -28.46
N ASN A 43 4.79 0.57 -28.56
CA ASN A 43 5.71 0.14 -27.50
C ASN A 43 5.44 0.87 -26.17
N ILE A 44 5.13 2.16 -26.21
CA ILE A 44 4.78 2.94 -25.01
C ILE A 44 3.43 2.46 -24.45
N ALA A 45 2.43 2.24 -25.29
CA ALA A 45 1.12 1.75 -24.86
C ALA A 45 1.23 0.39 -24.17
N ASP A 46 2.00 -0.54 -24.75
CA ASP A 46 2.26 -1.86 -24.19
C ASP A 46 2.99 -1.76 -22.85
N ALA A 47 3.99 -0.90 -22.76
CA ALA A 47 4.75 -0.67 -21.55
C ALA A 47 3.87 -0.10 -20.42
N VAL A 48 3.00 0.86 -20.73
CA VAL A 48 2.05 1.45 -19.77
C VAL A 48 1.04 0.39 -19.32
N THR A 49 0.49 -0.39 -20.25
CA THR A 49 -0.45 -1.48 -19.93
C THR A 49 0.18 -2.52 -19.00
N HIS A 50 1.41 -2.93 -19.30
CA HIS A 50 2.17 -3.82 -18.44
C HIS A 50 2.41 -3.23 -17.04
N GLN A 51 2.74 -1.94 -16.96
CA GLN A 51 2.94 -1.27 -15.68
C GLN A 51 1.63 -1.20 -14.87
N LEU A 52 0.51 -0.88 -15.50
CA LEU A 52 -0.81 -0.86 -14.85
C LEU A 52 -1.16 -2.25 -14.29
N THR A 53 -1.00 -3.30 -15.10
CA THR A 53 -1.22 -4.69 -14.67
C THR A 53 -0.32 -5.05 -13.47
N THR A 54 0.96 -4.71 -13.54
CA THR A 54 1.90 -4.95 -12.44
C THR A 54 1.49 -4.21 -11.18
N ASN A 55 1.08 -2.95 -11.28
CA ASN A 55 0.60 -2.17 -10.14
C ASN A 55 -0.67 -2.77 -9.54
N THR A 56 -1.61 -3.24 -10.36
CA THR A 56 -2.82 -3.92 -9.89
C THR A 56 -2.46 -5.18 -9.09
N VAL A 57 -1.55 -6.00 -9.61
CA VAL A 57 -1.06 -7.18 -8.88
C VAL A 57 -0.41 -6.81 -7.55
N HIS A 58 0.39 -5.72 -7.51
CA HIS A 58 0.99 -5.24 -6.27
C HIS A 58 -0.05 -4.77 -5.25
N LEU A 59 -1.10 -4.07 -5.70
CA LEU A 59 -2.20 -3.64 -4.83
C LEU A 59 -2.97 -4.85 -4.28
N GLU A 60 -3.32 -5.82 -5.12
CA GLU A 60 -4.00 -7.05 -4.69
C GLU A 60 -3.13 -7.85 -3.70
N ASN A 61 -1.84 -8.00 -3.99
CA ASN A 61 -0.92 -8.62 -3.05
C ASN A 61 -0.86 -7.87 -1.71
N GLY A 62 -0.93 -6.53 -1.74
CA GLY A 62 -1.00 -5.70 -0.53
C GLY A 62 -2.27 -5.95 0.30
N ARG A 63 -3.40 -6.27 -0.35
CA ARG A 63 -4.67 -6.57 0.32
C ARG A 63 -4.64 -7.92 1.06
N ILE A 64 -4.02 -8.94 0.46
CA ILE A 64 -3.98 -10.31 1.00
C ILE A 64 -2.75 -10.59 1.86
N SER A 65 -1.70 -9.78 1.73
CA SER A 65 -0.45 -9.96 2.48
C SER A 65 -0.63 -9.50 3.91
N SER A 66 -0.27 -10.34 4.88
CA SER A 66 -0.27 -9.96 6.28
C SER A 66 1.09 -9.46 6.74
N LEU A 67 1.09 -8.37 7.48
CA LEU A 67 2.27 -7.87 8.15
C LEU A 67 2.45 -8.63 9.46
N SER A 68 3.55 -9.41 9.57
CA SER A 68 3.88 -10.09 10.82
C SER A 68 4.25 -9.06 11.89
N GLY A 69 3.63 -9.19 13.07
CA GLY A 69 3.94 -8.30 14.20
C GLY A 69 3.18 -6.98 14.23
N ILE A 70 2.11 -6.85 13.42
CA ILE A 70 1.23 -5.68 13.54
C ILE A 70 0.56 -5.64 14.91
N GLU A 71 0.61 -4.48 15.55
CA GLU A 71 0.05 -4.29 16.88
C GLU A 71 -1.48 -4.19 16.86
N LEU A 72 -2.11 -4.54 17.98
CA LEU A 72 -3.56 -4.63 18.11
C LEU A 72 -4.34 -3.43 17.56
N PRO A 73 -3.96 -2.16 17.83
CA PRO A 73 -4.71 -1.01 17.34
C PRO A 73 -4.77 -0.84 15.82
N PHE A 74 -3.94 -1.59 15.07
CA PHE A 74 -3.82 -1.50 13.61
C PHE A 74 -4.32 -2.74 12.88
N LYS A 75 -4.81 -3.76 13.60
CA LYS A 75 -5.27 -5.00 12.97
C LYS A 75 -6.42 -4.80 11.99
N SER A 76 -7.34 -3.89 12.29
CA SER A 76 -8.49 -3.55 11.43
C SER A 76 -8.10 -2.85 10.13
N LEU A 77 -6.88 -2.31 10.05
CA LEU A 77 -6.32 -1.65 8.87
C LEU A 77 -5.70 -2.63 7.87
N HIS A 78 -5.54 -3.87 8.28
CA HIS A 78 -4.96 -4.91 7.43
C HIS A 78 -5.79 -5.11 6.16
N GLY A 79 -5.14 -5.15 5.00
CA GLY A 79 -5.81 -5.25 3.71
C GLY A 79 -6.55 -3.97 3.26
N LYS A 80 -6.62 -2.94 4.10
CA LYS A 80 -7.27 -1.65 3.79
C LYS A 80 -6.25 -0.54 3.51
N ILE A 81 -5.16 -0.53 4.27
CA ILE A 81 -4.09 0.47 4.17
C ILE A 81 -2.81 -0.20 3.68
N SER A 82 -2.02 0.51 2.88
CA SER A 82 -0.76 -0.01 2.34
C SER A 82 0.21 -0.42 3.46
N ILE A 83 0.95 -1.51 3.24
CA ILE A 83 1.94 -2.02 4.19
C ILE A 83 2.98 -0.95 4.56
N HIS A 84 3.36 -0.12 3.59
CA HIS A 84 4.31 0.98 3.84
C HIS A 84 3.77 1.99 4.86
N ALA A 85 2.51 2.41 4.72
CA ALA A 85 1.88 3.33 5.67
C ALA A 85 1.69 2.67 7.05
N LEU A 86 1.38 1.37 7.09
CA LEU A 86 1.30 0.61 8.34
C LEU A 86 2.63 0.57 9.08
N HIS A 87 3.76 0.40 8.39
CA HIS A 87 5.09 0.48 9.01
C HIS A 87 5.33 1.86 9.62
N LEU A 88 5.08 2.92 8.86
CA LEU A 88 5.32 4.29 9.32
C LEU A 88 4.45 4.65 10.54
N VAL A 89 3.16 4.27 10.54
CA VAL A 89 2.31 4.52 11.71
C VAL A 89 2.72 3.66 12.91
N GLN A 90 3.22 2.46 12.70
CA GLN A 90 3.73 1.62 13.77
C GLN A 90 4.98 2.21 14.43
N GLU A 91 5.86 2.86 13.67
CA GLU A 91 6.97 3.65 14.22
C GLU A 91 6.45 4.80 15.11
N GLN A 92 5.42 5.53 14.66
CA GLN A 92 4.78 6.57 15.45
C GLN A 92 4.14 6.02 16.74
N TYR A 93 3.58 4.82 16.67
CA TYR A 93 3.02 4.16 17.84
C TYR A 93 4.10 3.74 18.86
N GLN A 94 5.27 3.32 18.41
CA GLN A 94 6.39 3.07 19.32
C GLN A 94 6.85 4.35 20.03
N LEU A 95 6.83 5.49 19.32
CA LEU A 95 7.10 6.79 19.93
C LEU A 95 6.01 7.16 20.96
N TRP A 96 4.75 6.95 20.62
CA TRP A 96 3.64 7.15 21.54
C TRP A 96 3.79 6.31 22.82
N LYS A 97 4.09 5.01 22.70
CA LYS A 97 4.34 4.12 23.86
C LYS A 97 5.49 4.61 24.75
N LYS A 98 6.57 5.13 24.15
CA LYS A 98 7.70 5.66 24.90
C LYS A 98 7.30 6.93 25.67
N ASN A 99 6.58 7.83 25.01
CA ASN A 99 6.18 9.10 25.59
C ASN A 99 5.07 8.94 26.63
N SER A 100 4.09 8.06 26.42
CA SER A 100 3.05 7.75 27.40
C SER A 100 3.60 7.17 28.70
N LYS A 101 4.68 6.39 28.61
CA LYS A 101 5.39 5.86 29.79
C LYS A 101 6.24 6.93 30.50
N ALA A 102 6.72 7.93 29.78
CA ALA A 102 7.53 9.02 30.31
C ALA A 102 6.72 10.12 31.01
N GLN A 103 5.41 10.17 30.79
CA GLN A 103 4.52 11.17 31.40
C GLN A 103 4.39 11.09 32.94
N SER A 104 4.93 10.04 33.58
CA SER A 104 5.13 10.01 35.03
C SER A 104 6.27 10.89 35.53
N GLY A 105 7.01 11.60 34.66
CA GLY A 105 8.22 12.37 35.01
C GLY A 105 8.47 13.65 34.21
N GLY A 106 7.45 14.35 33.72
CA GLY A 106 7.60 15.64 33.02
C GLY A 106 7.65 15.46 31.49
N ALA A 107 6.50 15.52 30.88
CA ALA A 107 6.33 15.36 29.44
C ALA A 107 6.98 16.49 28.67
N ASP A 108 7.75 16.17 27.66
CA ASP A 108 8.19 17.09 26.60
C ASP A 108 6.94 17.44 25.76
N THR A 109 6.25 18.53 26.17
CA THR A 109 5.08 19.09 25.47
C THR A 109 5.52 19.91 24.25
N THR A 110 6.42 19.37 23.44
CA THR A 110 6.72 19.98 22.16
C THR A 110 5.43 19.99 21.34
N LYS A 111 4.95 21.21 21.01
CA LYS A 111 3.76 21.38 20.20
C LYS A 111 3.89 20.58 18.90
N CYS A 112 2.92 19.74 18.63
CA CYS A 112 2.88 19.00 17.37
C CYS A 112 2.92 19.98 16.20
N THR A 113 3.89 19.81 15.31
CA THR A 113 4.03 20.65 14.11
C THR A 113 3.01 20.26 13.04
N GLY A 114 2.34 19.11 13.17
CA GLY A 114 1.45 18.54 12.13
C GLY A 114 2.18 18.16 10.84
N SER A 115 3.50 18.31 10.81
CA SER A 115 4.30 18.14 9.59
C SER A 115 4.15 16.74 8.98
N LEU A 116 4.15 15.68 9.79
CA LEU A 116 4.02 14.31 9.27
C LEU A 116 2.68 14.10 8.56
N TRP A 117 1.59 14.61 9.15
CA TRP A 117 0.29 14.57 8.51
C TRP A 117 0.25 15.41 7.24
N ALA A 118 0.73 16.65 7.31
CA ALA A 118 0.73 17.55 6.17
C ALA A 118 1.56 17.03 4.99
N THR A 119 2.66 16.33 5.25
CA THR A 119 3.60 15.88 4.21
C THR A 119 3.36 14.44 3.75
N MET A 120 3.02 13.54 4.67
CA MET A 120 2.88 12.10 4.42
C MET A 120 1.43 11.62 4.50
N GLY A 121 0.54 12.39 5.12
CA GLY A 121 -0.83 11.96 5.35
C GLY A 121 -0.93 10.75 6.29
N ILE A 122 -0.02 10.66 7.26
CA ILE A 122 0.04 9.59 8.26
C ILE A 122 -0.06 10.21 9.64
N PRO A 123 -0.87 9.65 10.56
CA PRO A 123 -1.01 10.20 11.90
C PRO A 123 0.32 10.12 12.66
N CYS A 124 0.75 11.25 13.24
CA CYS A 124 1.89 11.29 14.14
C CYS A 124 1.51 10.77 15.53
N TRP A 125 2.50 10.52 16.39
CA TRP A 125 2.25 10.01 17.73
C TRP A 125 1.33 10.89 18.59
N HIS A 126 1.30 12.23 18.39
CA HIS A 126 0.37 13.12 19.07
C HIS A 126 -1.08 12.91 18.62
N MET A 127 -1.29 12.73 17.30
CA MET A 127 -2.61 12.40 16.75
C MET A 127 -3.07 11.03 17.24
N LEU A 128 -2.16 10.07 17.35
CA LEU A 128 -2.49 8.76 17.92
C LEU A 128 -2.94 8.88 19.38
N ASP A 129 -2.32 9.78 20.16
CA ASP A 129 -2.75 10.04 21.54
C ASP A 129 -4.18 10.60 21.61
N GLU A 130 -4.52 11.53 20.71
CA GLU A 130 -5.89 12.05 20.59
C GLU A 130 -6.89 11.01 20.11
N ILE A 131 -6.51 10.14 19.16
CA ILE A 131 -7.35 9.06 18.65
C ILE A 131 -7.65 8.07 19.78
N PHE A 132 -6.63 7.59 20.49
CA PHE A 132 -6.79 6.63 21.58
C PHE A 132 -7.52 7.21 22.80
N ALA A 133 -7.53 8.54 22.93
CA ALA A 133 -8.35 9.19 23.96
C ALA A 133 -9.86 9.23 23.64
N LYS A 134 -10.21 9.14 22.36
CA LYS A 134 -11.60 9.24 21.87
C LYS A 134 -12.13 7.91 21.33
N GLU A 135 -11.27 7.14 20.72
CA GLU A 135 -11.57 5.90 20.01
C GLU A 135 -10.55 4.84 20.44
N ASP A 136 -10.97 3.58 20.54
CA ASP A 136 -10.07 2.48 20.92
C ASP A 136 -9.20 2.02 19.77
N GLU A 137 -9.50 2.44 18.53
CA GLU A 137 -8.94 1.86 17.31
C GLU A 137 -8.65 2.91 16.23
N VAL A 138 -7.55 2.70 15.51
CA VAL A 138 -7.21 3.53 14.35
C VAL A 138 -7.94 3.02 13.11
N THR A 139 -8.64 3.92 12.40
CA THR A 139 -9.44 3.59 11.21
C THR A 139 -8.78 4.12 9.92
N PRO A 140 -9.17 3.63 8.73
CA PRO A 140 -8.64 4.13 7.46
C PRO A 140 -8.84 5.63 7.24
N SER A 141 -9.87 6.24 7.84
CA SER A 141 -10.14 7.68 7.77
C SER A 141 -9.06 8.55 8.42
N HIS A 142 -8.22 7.96 9.28
CA HIS A 142 -7.07 8.63 9.88
C HIS A 142 -5.83 8.67 8.96
N PHE A 143 -5.97 8.21 7.71
CA PHE A 143 -4.89 8.23 6.71
C PHE A 143 -5.32 9.02 5.48
N HIS A 144 -4.35 9.58 4.77
CA HIS A 144 -4.63 10.18 3.47
C HIS A 144 -5.11 9.08 2.50
N LEU A 145 -6.09 9.41 1.64
CA LEU A 145 -6.73 8.46 0.72
C LEU A 145 -5.74 7.67 -0.15
N GLN A 146 -4.61 8.27 -0.49
CA GLN A 146 -3.56 7.61 -1.29
C GLN A 146 -2.99 6.34 -0.62
N TRP A 147 -3.11 6.19 0.68
CA TRP A 147 -2.66 5.01 1.40
C TRP A 147 -3.69 3.89 1.43
N ASN A 148 -4.94 4.18 1.04
CA ASN A 148 -6.00 3.20 0.94
C ASN A 148 -5.79 2.30 -0.27
N LEU A 149 -5.78 0.97 -0.06
CA LEU A 149 -5.60 -0.01 -1.12
C LEU A 149 -6.81 -0.11 -2.07
N ARG A 150 -7.98 0.40 -1.67
CA ARG A 150 -9.20 0.45 -2.48
C ARG A 150 -9.46 1.80 -3.13
N TYR A 151 -8.60 2.79 -2.85
CA TYR A 151 -8.80 4.11 -3.43
C TYR A 151 -8.51 4.10 -4.92
N HIS A 152 -9.51 4.48 -5.72
CA HIS A 152 -9.38 4.76 -7.14
C HIS A 152 -10.01 6.13 -7.41
N PRO A 153 -9.24 7.13 -7.93
CA PRO A 153 -9.74 8.49 -8.09
C PRO A 153 -10.93 8.61 -9.05
N ASP A 154 -11.02 7.72 -10.02
CA ASP A 154 -12.05 7.73 -11.08
C ASP A 154 -13.22 6.75 -10.82
N LYS A 155 -13.12 5.94 -9.75
CA LYS A 155 -14.20 5.04 -9.34
C LYS A 155 -14.62 5.41 -7.93
N PRO A 156 -15.84 5.97 -7.74
CA PRO A 156 -16.43 6.05 -6.41
C PRO A 156 -16.49 4.64 -5.82
N ASP A 157 -16.47 4.55 -4.49
CA ASP A 157 -16.64 3.29 -3.76
C ASP A 157 -18.04 2.69 -4.08
N GLU A 158 -18.21 2.14 -5.27
CA GLU A 158 -19.28 1.21 -5.53
C GLU A 158 -18.89 -0.06 -4.79
N GLU A 159 -19.62 -0.38 -3.74
CA GLU A 159 -19.68 -1.75 -3.21
C GLU A 159 -20.30 -2.57 -4.37
N GLU A 160 -19.46 -3.02 -5.30
CA GLU A 160 -19.87 -4.03 -6.26
C GLU A 160 -20.31 -5.23 -5.43
N ASP A 161 -21.56 -5.62 -5.63
CA ASP A 161 -22.13 -6.83 -5.04
C ASP A 161 -21.35 -8.01 -5.65
N TYR A 162 -20.20 -8.33 -5.01
CA TYR A 162 -19.23 -9.29 -5.54
C TYR A 162 -19.79 -10.70 -5.36
N ASP A 163 -20.20 -11.32 -6.46
CA ASP A 163 -20.64 -12.71 -6.48
C ASP A 163 -19.40 -13.64 -6.39
N PHE A 164 -19.01 -13.91 -5.14
CA PHE A 164 -17.90 -14.79 -4.83
C PHE A 164 -18.09 -16.20 -5.40
N ASP A 165 -19.31 -16.73 -5.36
CA ASP A 165 -19.59 -18.11 -5.80
C ASP A 165 -19.46 -18.26 -7.31
N ALA A 166 -19.92 -17.28 -8.08
CA ALA A 166 -19.78 -17.27 -9.53
C ALA A 166 -18.30 -17.18 -9.94
N ASP A 167 -17.56 -16.26 -9.32
CA ASP A 167 -16.15 -16.04 -9.63
C ASP A 167 -15.27 -17.22 -9.21
N PHE A 168 -15.54 -17.79 -8.03
CA PHE A 168 -14.85 -18.99 -7.54
C PHE A 168 -15.08 -20.22 -8.42
N ASN A 169 -16.30 -20.42 -8.93
CA ASN A 169 -16.61 -21.51 -9.85
C ASN A 169 -15.89 -21.34 -11.18
N THR A 170 -15.85 -20.11 -11.71
CA THR A 170 -15.10 -19.80 -12.94
C THR A 170 -13.60 -20.10 -12.76
N LEU A 171 -13.00 -19.62 -11.69
CA LEU A 171 -11.59 -19.89 -11.36
C LEU A 171 -11.31 -21.41 -11.22
N LYS A 172 -12.23 -22.14 -10.58
CA LYS A 172 -12.12 -23.60 -10.44
C LYS A 172 -12.11 -24.31 -11.80
N GLU A 173 -13.02 -23.92 -12.71
CA GLU A 173 -13.09 -24.50 -14.05
C GLU A 173 -11.82 -24.20 -14.85
N GLU A 174 -11.31 -22.98 -14.80
CA GLU A 174 -10.05 -22.57 -15.43
C GLU A 174 -8.85 -23.36 -14.89
N LEU A 175 -8.77 -23.54 -13.59
CA LEU A 175 -7.69 -24.30 -12.96
C LEU A 175 -7.73 -25.77 -13.39
N LEU A 176 -8.92 -26.37 -13.44
CA LEU A 176 -9.09 -27.76 -13.87
C LEU A 176 -8.78 -27.96 -15.35
N ALA A 177 -9.11 -26.98 -16.20
CA ALA A 177 -8.86 -27.04 -17.64
C ALA A 177 -7.37 -26.86 -17.97
N ASN A 178 -6.65 -26.00 -17.23
CA ASN A 178 -5.31 -25.55 -17.62
C ASN A 178 -4.17 -26.21 -16.84
N HIS A 179 -4.46 -26.97 -15.77
CA HIS A 179 -3.42 -27.52 -14.90
C HIS A 179 -3.56 -29.02 -14.65
N PRO A 180 -2.44 -29.77 -14.70
CA PRO A 180 -2.43 -31.18 -14.30
C PRO A 180 -2.65 -31.32 -12.78
N PRO A 181 -3.15 -32.50 -12.30
CA PRO A 181 -3.49 -32.70 -10.88
C PRO A 181 -2.38 -32.35 -9.88
N ALA A 182 -1.12 -32.64 -10.22
CA ALA A 182 0.02 -32.33 -9.37
C ALA A 182 0.27 -30.80 -9.22
N ALA A 183 -0.07 -30.01 -10.24
CA ALA A 183 0.00 -28.56 -10.18
C ALA A 183 -1.15 -27.98 -9.34
N LEU A 184 -2.35 -28.57 -9.43
CA LEU A 184 -3.53 -28.18 -8.64
C LEU A 184 -3.28 -28.32 -7.14
N GLU A 185 -2.63 -29.40 -6.70
CA GLU A 185 -2.26 -29.57 -5.30
C GLU A 185 -1.39 -28.41 -4.79
N ARG A 186 -0.44 -27.97 -5.60
CA ARG A 186 0.44 -26.83 -5.28
C ARG A 186 -0.32 -25.51 -5.20
N VAL A 187 -1.26 -25.28 -6.10
CA VAL A 187 -2.15 -24.11 -6.09
C VAL A 187 -3.01 -24.11 -4.84
N MET A 188 -3.65 -25.24 -4.52
CA MET A 188 -4.50 -25.37 -3.33
C MET A 188 -3.72 -25.15 -2.03
N ARG A 189 -2.46 -25.56 -1.97
CA ARG A 189 -1.58 -25.28 -0.83
C ARG A 189 -1.34 -23.78 -0.66
N LYS A 190 -1.11 -23.04 -1.76
CA LYS A 190 -0.97 -21.57 -1.72
C LYS A 190 -2.24 -20.88 -1.27
N ILE A 191 -3.40 -21.31 -1.79
CA ILE A 191 -4.71 -20.76 -1.39
C ILE A 191 -4.92 -20.95 0.12
N ARG A 192 -4.64 -22.15 0.65
CA ARG A 192 -4.72 -22.39 2.11
C ARG A 192 -3.80 -21.49 2.91
N GLN A 193 -2.57 -21.25 2.45
CA GLN A 193 -1.66 -20.31 3.11
C GLN A 193 -2.22 -18.89 3.18
N VAL A 194 -2.93 -18.45 2.14
CA VAL A 194 -3.61 -17.15 2.12
C VAL A 194 -4.77 -17.13 3.11
N VAL A 195 -5.64 -18.16 3.07
CA VAL A 195 -6.81 -18.27 3.97
C VAL A 195 -6.38 -18.34 5.44
N ASP A 196 -5.30 -19.08 5.74
CA ASP A 196 -4.75 -19.23 7.09
C ASP A 196 -3.90 -18.03 7.54
N ASN A 197 -3.82 -16.97 6.73
CA ASN A 197 -2.97 -15.79 7.00
C ASN A 197 -1.48 -16.14 7.23
N THR A 198 -1.01 -17.23 6.66
CA THR A 198 0.38 -17.70 6.81
C THR A 198 1.29 -17.20 5.68
N HIS A 199 0.75 -16.43 4.73
CA HIS A 199 1.53 -15.81 3.67
C HIS A 199 2.23 -14.56 4.19
N VAL A 200 3.45 -14.74 4.68
CA VAL A 200 4.32 -13.66 5.19
C VAL A 200 5.09 -13.06 4.01
N VAL A 201 4.93 -11.75 3.78
CA VAL A 201 5.84 -11.02 2.89
C VAL A 201 7.12 -10.75 3.67
N PRO A 202 8.28 -11.25 3.21
CA PRO A 202 9.55 -10.90 3.84
C PRO A 202 9.78 -9.40 3.69
N MET A 203 10.12 -8.72 4.78
CA MET A 203 10.59 -7.34 4.73
C MET A 203 11.87 -7.32 3.88
N ALA A 204 11.87 -6.50 2.83
CA ALA A 204 13.11 -6.16 2.15
C ALA A 204 14.01 -5.39 3.15
N PRO A 205 15.32 -5.65 3.16
CA PRO A 205 16.27 -4.99 4.02
C PRO A 205 16.37 -3.48 3.76
#